data_853ec06df0f967c0f93365f6e79bac32
#
_entry.id   853ec06df0f967c0f93365f6e79bac32
#
_cell.length_a   1.000
_cell.length_b   1.000
_cell.length_c   1.000
_cell.angle_alpha   90.00
_cell.angle_beta   90.00
_cell.angle_gamma   90.00
#
_symmetry.space_group_name_H-M   'P 1'
#
loop_
_entity.id
_entity.type
_entity.pdbx_description
1 polymer ?
#
loop_
_entity_poly.entity_id
_entity_poly.type
_entity_poly.pdbx_seq_one_letter_code
_entity_poly.pdbx_strand_id
1 'polypeptide(L)'
;MYKRQELKQGRKAFTKDEWLDILLRSIGMEPDEFTYREKWLLLTRMIPLVENNFNLCELGPRSTGKSHLYKEISPNSILISGGQTTVANLFYNMGRKTVGLVGLWDCVAFDEVAGIKFKDKDGIQIMKDYMASGSFARGKEEKAATASMVFVGNINQSVDVCLLYTSDAADEL
;
A
#
# COMPACT_ATOMS: atom_id res chain seq x y z
N MET A 1 -2.60 -4.70 -26.03
CA MET A 1 -2.19 -3.39 -26.59
C MET A 1 -3.39 -2.52 -26.99
N TYR A 2 -4.41 -3.07 -27.63
CA TYR A 2 -5.63 -2.33 -28.04
C TYR A 2 -6.40 -1.68 -26.88
N LYS A 3 -6.63 -2.40 -25.80
CA LYS A 3 -7.38 -1.88 -24.63
C LYS A 3 -6.82 -0.58 -24.04
N ARG A 4 -5.49 -0.39 -24.04
CA ARG A 4 -4.87 0.83 -23.52
C ARG A 4 -5.11 2.04 -24.45
N GLN A 5 -5.15 1.83 -25.77
CA GLN A 5 -5.43 2.89 -26.72
C GLN A 5 -6.91 3.31 -26.66
N GLU A 6 -7.82 2.35 -26.57
CA GLU A 6 -9.25 2.58 -26.39
C GLU A 6 -9.53 3.38 -25.10
N LEU A 7 -8.89 3.01 -24.00
CA LEU A 7 -9.00 3.73 -22.74
C LEU A 7 -8.49 5.19 -22.85
N LYS A 8 -7.35 5.41 -23.52
CA LYS A 8 -6.82 6.76 -23.76
C LYS A 8 -7.72 7.60 -24.66
N GLN A 9 -8.35 6.99 -25.65
CA GLN A 9 -9.31 7.67 -26.52
C GLN A 9 -10.61 7.98 -25.77
N GLY A 10 -11.13 6.99 -25.03
CA GLY A 10 -12.32 7.14 -24.20
C GLY A 10 -12.16 8.25 -23.16
N ARG A 11 -10.97 8.34 -22.51
CA ARG A 11 -10.67 9.40 -21.55
C ARG A 11 -10.92 10.81 -22.08
N LYS A 12 -10.69 11.05 -23.37
CA LYS A 12 -10.87 12.37 -23.99
C LYS A 12 -12.35 12.80 -24.11
N ALA A 13 -13.29 11.85 -24.06
CA ALA A 13 -14.72 12.11 -24.13
C ALA A 13 -15.32 12.57 -22.79
N PHE A 14 -14.56 12.47 -21.69
CA PHE A 14 -15.01 12.80 -20.34
C PHE A 14 -14.30 14.03 -19.80
N THR A 15 -15.02 14.84 -19.06
CA THR A 15 -14.45 15.90 -18.21
C THR A 15 -13.58 15.29 -17.11
N LYS A 16 -12.85 16.12 -16.38
CA LYS A 16 -12.04 15.68 -15.25
C LYS A 16 -12.89 15.06 -14.14
N ASP A 17 -14.04 15.66 -13.87
CA ASP A 17 -14.92 15.23 -12.78
C ASP A 17 -15.66 13.93 -13.13
N GLU A 18 -16.18 13.83 -14.34
CA GLU A 18 -16.77 12.57 -14.83
C GLU A 18 -15.75 11.42 -14.83
N TRP A 19 -14.50 11.71 -15.15
CA TRP A 19 -13.45 10.70 -15.12
C TRP A 19 -13.12 10.26 -13.69
N LEU A 20 -13.11 11.20 -12.74
CA LEU A 20 -12.96 10.90 -11.31
C LEU A 20 -14.08 9.96 -10.84
N ASP A 21 -15.31 10.24 -11.22
CA ASP A 21 -16.46 9.42 -10.87
C ASP A 21 -16.38 8.01 -11.48
N ILE A 22 -15.93 7.89 -12.73
CA ILE A 22 -15.67 6.59 -13.37
C ILE A 22 -14.63 5.79 -12.60
N LEU A 23 -13.52 6.41 -12.18
CA LEU A 23 -12.47 5.75 -11.41
C LEU A 23 -13.00 5.25 -10.06
N LEU A 24 -13.80 6.05 -9.36
CA LEU A 24 -14.40 5.65 -8.09
C LEU A 24 -15.39 4.49 -8.26
N ARG A 25 -16.24 4.54 -9.31
CA ARG A 25 -17.15 3.42 -9.62
C ARG A 25 -16.40 2.15 -9.98
N SER A 26 -15.23 2.25 -10.61
CA SER A 26 -14.40 1.08 -10.94
C SER A 26 -13.87 0.32 -9.73
N ILE A 27 -13.82 0.96 -8.57
CA ILE A 27 -13.43 0.35 -7.28
C ILE A 27 -14.64 0.07 -6.37
N GLY A 28 -15.86 0.17 -6.92
CA GLY A 28 -17.08 -0.18 -6.20
C GLY A 28 -17.62 0.92 -5.29
N MET A 29 -17.22 2.19 -5.52
CA MET A 29 -17.72 3.34 -4.77
C MET A 29 -18.76 4.11 -5.58
N GLU A 30 -19.82 4.62 -4.93
CA GLU A 30 -20.81 5.50 -5.55
C GLU A 30 -20.39 6.96 -5.33
N PRO A 31 -19.95 7.68 -6.39
CA PRO A 31 -19.41 9.02 -6.25
C PRO A 31 -20.42 10.05 -5.72
N ASP A 32 -21.70 9.85 -5.99
CA ASP A 32 -22.75 10.81 -5.60
C ASP A 32 -22.92 10.93 -4.07
N GLU A 33 -22.43 9.93 -3.32
CA GLU A 33 -22.42 9.92 -1.85
C GLU A 33 -21.27 10.73 -1.23
N PHE A 34 -20.32 11.23 -2.05
CA PHE A 34 -19.10 11.87 -1.57
C PHE A 34 -18.98 13.32 -2.02
N THR A 35 -18.48 14.17 -1.12
CA THR A 35 -18.04 15.52 -1.48
C THR A 35 -16.85 15.48 -2.43
N TYR A 36 -16.61 16.56 -3.16
CA TYR A 36 -15.48 16.65 -4.09
C TYR A 36 -14.13 16.36 -3.44
N ARG A 37 -13.93 16.82 -2.20
CA ARG A 37 -12.71 16.53 -1.43
C ARG A 37 -12.57 15.06 -1.09
N GLU A 38 -13.65 14.42 -0.67
CA GLU A 38 -13.64 12.99 -0.33
C GLU A 38 -13.36 12.13 -1.56
N LYS A 39 -13.91 12.47 -2.72
CA LYS A 39 -13.58 11.80 -3.99
C LYS A 39 -12.08 11.77 -4.27
N TRP A 40 -11.39 12.89 -4.06
CA TRP A 40 -9.94 12.97 -4.24
C TRP A 40 -9.17 12.18 -3.19
N LEU A 41 -9.60 12.21 -1.93
CA LEU A 41 -9.00 11.40 -0.87
C LEU A 41 -9.16 9.91 -1.15
N LEU A 42 -10.33 9.48 -1.64
CA LEU A 42 -10.55 8.10 -2.04
C LEU A 42 -9.69 7.69 -3.24
N LEU A 43 -9.51 8.60 -4.21
CA LEU A 43 -8.63 8.34 -5.35
C LEU A 43 -7.16 8.15 -4.93
N THR A 44 -6.68 8.84 -3.89
CA THR A 44 -5.28 8.66 -3.41
C THR A 44 -4.99 7.23 -2.99
N ARG A 45 -6.00 6.48 -2.55
CA ARG A 45 -5.89 5.06 -2.19
C ARG A 45 -5.46 4.17 -3.37
N MET A 46 -5.71 4.63 -4.60
CA MET A 46 -5.35 3.89 -5.82
C MET A 46 -3.92 4.16 -6.28
N ILE A 47 -3.28 5.23 -5.79
CA ILE A 47 -1.93 5.62 -6.24
C ILE A 47 -0.90 4.51 -6.01
N PRO A 48 -0.86 3.81 -4.87
CA PRO A 48 0.07 2.71 -4.65
C PRO A 48 -0.05 1.55 -5.65
N LEU A 49 -1.18 1.44 -6.35
CA LEU A 49 -1.41 0.41 -7.36
C LEU A 49 -0.82 0.76 -8.74
N VAL A 50 -0.41 2.00 -8.96
CA VAL A 50 0.04 2.52 -10.26
C VAL A 50 1.36 3.27 -10.24
N GLU A 51 1.78 3.76 -9.06
CA GLU A 51 3.03 4.48 -8.86
C GLU A 51 4.06 3.60 -8.15
N ASN A 52 5.32 3.74 -8.53
CA ASN A 52 6.42 2.99 -7.93
C ASN A 52 6.80 3.58 -6.57
N ASN A 53 6.98 2.71 -5.59
CA ASN A 53 7.42 3.08 -4.24
C ASN A 53 6.61 4.22 -3.60
N PHE A 54 5.31 4.28 -3.91
CA PHE A 54 4.37 5.20 -3.27
C PHE A 54 3.82 4.58 -2.00
N ASN A 55 4.42 4.90 -0.88
CA ASN A 55 4.07 4.28 0.40
C ASN A 55 2.93 5.05 1.08
N LEU A 56 1.90 4.32 1.54
CA LEU A 56 0.67 4.89 2.09
C LEU A 56 0.33 4.24 3.43
N CYS A 57 -0.04 5.05 4.41
CA CYS A 57 -0.68 4.59 5.64
C CYS A 57 -2.13 5.04 5.66
N GLU A 58 -3.06 4.08 5.67
CA GLU A 58 -4.49 4.33 5.72
C GLU A 58 -5.08 3.87 7.05
N LEU A 59 -5.42 4.83 7.89
CA LEU A 59 -6.01 4.61 9.19
C LEU A 59 -7.48 5.05 9.18
N GLY A 60 -8.37 4.26 9.76
CA GLY A 60 -9.79 4.63 9.80
C GLY A 60 -10.69 3.54 10.38
N PRO A 61 -12.00 3.82 10.49
CA PRO A 61 -12.97 2.88 11.05
C PRO A 61 -13.01 1.56 10.28
N ARG A 62 -13.53 0.52 10.93
CA ARG A 62 -13.79 -0.77 10.28
C ARG A 62 -14.83 -0.63 9.17
N SER A 63 -14.83 -1.57 8.25
CA SER A 63 -15.84 -1.70 7.17
C SER A 63 -15.90 -0.53 6.16
N THR A 64 -14.82 0.21 5.99
CA THR A 64 -14.72 1.29 4.98
C THR A 64 -14.06 0.85 3.66
N GLY A 65 -13.96 -0.46 3.42
CA GLY A 65 -13.42 -1.01 2.17
C GLY A 65 -11.89 -0.92 2.01
N LYS A 66 -11.13 -0.56 3.06
CA LYS A 66 -9.67 -0.40 2.99
C LYS A 66 -8.97 -1.64 2.44
N SER A 67 -9.14 -2.76 3.11
CA SER A 67 -8.47 -4.02 2.75
C SER A 67 -8.98 -4.60 1.44
N HIS A 68 -10.27 -4.38 1.12
CA HIS A 68 -10.89 -4.84 -0.13
C HIS A 68 -10.19 -4.26 -1.36
N LEU A 69 -9.86 -2.98 -1.34
CA LEU A 69 -9.19 -2.31 -2.44
C LEU A 69 -7.89 -3.01 -2.84
N TYR A 70 -7.04 -3.32 -1.87
CA TYR A 70 -5.73 -3.93 -2.13
C TYR A 70 -5.79 -5.44 -2.37
N LYS A 71 -6.90 -6.08 -2.00
CA LYS A 71 -7.08 -7.51 -2.19
C LYS A 71 -7.74 -7.87 -3.52
N GLU A 72 -8.73 -7.09 -3.95
CA GLU A 72 -9.65 -7.51 -5.03
C GLU A 72 -9.54 -6.65 -6.31
N ILE A 73 -9.04 -5.41 -6.22
CA ILE A 73 -9.10 -4.48 -7.37
C ILE A 73 -7.95 -4.69 -8.36
N SER A 74 -6.75 -4.92 -7.88
CA SER A 74 -5.58 -5.11 -8.75
C SER A 74 -5.06 -6.54 -8.69
N PRO A 75 -4.84 -7.19 -9.84
CA PRO A 75 -4.21 -8.51 -9.88
C PRO A 75 -2.72 -8.46 -9.51
N ASN A 76 -2.14 -7.26 -9.43
CA ASN A 76 -0.72 -7.03 -9.13
C ASN A 76 -0.50 -6.52 -7.69
N SER A 77 -1.51 -6.61 -6.84
CA SER A 77 -1.37 -6.29 -5.42
C SER A 77 -1.61 -7.51 -4.54
N ILE A 78 -0.95 -7.54 -3.40
CA ILE A 78 -1.13 -8.59 -2.39
C ILE A 78 -1.42 -7.97 -1.04
N LEU A 79 -2.43 -8.53 -0.35
CA LEU A 79 -2.76 -8.16 1.02
C LEU A 79 -2.23 -9.22 1.98
N ILE A 80 -1.36 -8.81 2.88
CA ILE A 80 -0.85 -9.63 3.98
C ILE A 80 -1.72 -9.32 5.20
N SER A 81 -2.57 -10.27 5.58
CA SER A 81 -3.43 -10.15 6.75
C SER A 81 -2.89 -10.99 7.89
N GLY A 82 -2.83 -10.38 9.06
CA GLY A 82 -2.53 -11.00 10.35
C GLY A 82 -1.33 -11.94 10.38
N GLY A 83 -0.30 -11.61 11.10
CA GLY A 83 0.77 -12.56 11.28
C GLY A 83 2.18 -11.98 11.13
N GLN A 84 3.14 -12.84 11.43
CA GLN A 84 4.55 -12.51 11.34
C GLN A 84 5.01 -12.63 9.89
N THR A 85 5.41 -11.53 9.29
CA THR A 85 6.19 -11.59 8.06
C THR A 85 7.68 -11.68 8.38
N THR A 86 8.45 -12.22 7.45
CA THR A 86 9.90 -12.33 7.58
C THR A 86 10.58 -11.48 6.51
N VAL A 87 11.78 -11.00 6.79
CA VAL A 87 12.62 -10.29 5.82
C VAL A 87 12.84 -11.14 4.56
N ALA A 88 13.02 -12.45 4.73
CA ALA A 88 13.20 -13.36 3.62
C ALA A 88 11.97 -13.46 2.70
N ASN A 89 10.76 -13.42 3.28
CA ASN A 89 9.54 -13.47 2.50
C ASN A 89 9.24 -12.13 1.81
N LEU A 90 9.46 -11.03 2.52
CA LEU A 90 9.13 -9.70 2.02
C LEU A 90 10.14 -9.19 0.99
N PHE A 91 11.43 -9.34 1.27
CA PHE A 91 12.51 -8.75 0.47
C PHE A 91 13.31 -9.76 -0.34
N TYR A 92 14.10 -10.61 0.30
CA TYR A 92 14.95 -11.57 -0.38
C TYR A 92 15.29 -12.78 0.49
N ASN A 93 15.09 -13.96 -0.05
CA ASN A 93 15.45 -15.21 0.62
C ASN A 93 16.86 -15.62 0.23
N MET A 94 17.80 -15.48 1.18
CA MET A 94 19.22 -15.81 0.99
C MET A 94 19.46 -17.30 0.71
N GLY A 95 18.70 -18.17 1.36
CA GLY A 95 18.86 -19.62 1.21
C GLY A 95 18.42 -20.13 -0.18
N ARG A 96 17.30 -19.58 -0.68
CA ARG A 96 16.74 -19.95 -1.99
C ARG A 96 17.20 -19.05 -3.13
N LYS A 97 17.89 -17.95 -2.83
CA LYS A 97 18.31 -16.91 -3.77
C LYS A 97 17.14 -16.36 -4.62
N THR A 98 15.98 -16.19 -3.98
CA THR A 98 14.76 -15.69 -4.63
C THR A 98 14.36 -14.35 -4.08
N VAL A 99 13.86 -13.47 -4.95
CA VAL A 99 13.29 -12.18 -4.58
C VAL A 99 11.97 -12.41 -3.84
N GLY A 100 11.72 -11.60 -2.83
CA GLY A 100 10.48 -11.62 -2.05
C GLY A 100 9.35 -10.82 -2.69
N LEU A 101 8.30 -10.58 -1.90
CA LEU A 101 7.05 -9.98 -2.38
C LEU A 101 7.25 -8.60 -3.03
N VAL A 102 8.15 -7.75 -2.50
CA VAL A 102 8.42 -6.42 -3.06
C VAL A 102 9.00 -6.42 -4.48
N GLY A 103 9.54 -7.54 -4.93
CA GLY A 103 10.03 -7.68 -6.30
C GLY A 103 9.08 -8.46 -7.22
N LEU A 104 7.96 -8.97 -6.67
CA LEU A 104 6.99 -9.78 -7.42
C LEU A 104 5.67 -9.04 -7.64
N TRP A 105 5.36 -8.06 -6.80
CA TRP A 105 4.10 -7.35 -6.81
C TRP A 105 4.32 -5.85 -6.96
N ASP A 106 3.36 -5.14 -7.56
CA ASP A 106 3.40 -3.68 -7.69
C ASP A 106 3.00 -3.00 -6.37
N CYS A 107 2.16 -3.67 -5.58
CA CYS A 107 1.72 -3.18 -4.28
C CYS A 107 1.68 -4.31 -3.25
N VAL A 108 2.29 -4.07 -2.09
CA VAL A 108 2.25 -4.97 -0.92
C VAL A 108 1.54 -4.24 0.21
N ALA A 109 0.32 -4.67 0.50
CA ALA A 109 -0.50 -4.09 1.56
C ALA A 109 -0.46 -4.97 2.81
N PHE A 110 -0.44 -4.32 3.97
CA PHE A 110 -0.48 -4.95 5.29
C PHE A 110 -1.79 -4.59 5.98
N ASP A 111 -2.57 -5.59 6.33
CA ASP A 111 -3.77 -5.42 7.14
C ASP A 111 -3.42 -5.53 8.63
N GLU A 112 -4.04 -4.69 9.46
CA GLU A 112 -3.78 -4.63 10.89
C GLU A 112 -2.32 -4.30 11.25
N VAL A 113 -1.89 -3.08 10.92
CA VAL A 113 -0.50 -2.58 11.15
C VAL A 113 0.00 -2.86 12.58
N ALA A 114 -0.87 -2.75 13.58
CA ALA A 114 -0.55 -3.05 14.98
C ALA A 114 -0.12 -4.51 15.22
N GLY A 115 -0.37 -5.41 14.26
CA GLY A 115 -0.01 -6.84 14.33
C GLY A 115 1.27 -7.20 13.58
N ILE A 116 1.89 -6.28 12.83
CA ILE A 116 3.11 -6.58 12.09
C ILE A 116 4.27 -6.76 13.07
N LYS A 117 4.71 -8.00 13.21
CA LYS A 117 5.90 -8.32 14.01
C LYS A 117 6.95 -8.92 13.11
N PHE A 118 8.06 -8.24 12.95
CA PHE A 118 9.25 -8.84 12.40
C PHE A 118 9.94 -9.66 13.49
N LYS A 119 10.34 -10.89 13.18
CA LYS A 119 11.13 -11.72 14.08
C LYS A 119 12.52 -11.14 14.33
N ASP A 120 13.04 -10.43 13.33
CA ASP A 120 14.36 -9.82 13.35
C ASP A 120 14.22 -8.30 13.50
N LYS A 121 14.96 -7.71 14.43
CA LYS A 121 15.05 -6.25 14.61
C LYS A 121 15.50 -5.55 13.31
N ASP A 122 16.37 -6.20 12.54
CA ASP A 122 16.87 -5.71 11.26
C ASP A 122 15.76 -5.56 10.20
N GLY A 123 14.67 -6.31 10.33
CA GLY A 123 13.56 -6.28 9.37
C GLY A 123 12.86 -4.93 9.28
N ILE A 124 12.70 -4.25 10.40
CA ILE A 124 12.09 -2.92 10.45
C ILE A 124 13.01 -1.90 9.77
N GLN A 125 14.33 -2.00 10.04
CA GLN A 125 15.28 -1.08 9.41
C GLN A 125 15.33 -1.27 7.90
N ILE A 126 15.41 -2.50 7.41
CA ILE A 126 15.38 -2.81 5.97
C ILE A 126 14.10 -2.28 5.32
N MET A 127 12.96 -2.38 6.00
CA MET A 127 11.70 -1.84 5.51
C MET A 127 11.73 -0.32 5.42
N LYS A 128 12.24 0.38 6.44
CA LYS A 128 12.40 1.84 6.44
C LYS A 128 13.31 2.30 5.30
N ASP A 129 14.45 1.64 5.13
CA ASP A 129 15.42 1.95 4.07
C ASP A 129 14.79 1.76 2.69
N TYR A 130 14.06 0.66 2.49
CA TYR A 130 13.33 0.40 1.26
C TYR A 130 12.27 1.46 0.96
N MET A 131 11.46 1.83 1.96
CA MET A 131 10.43 2.86 1.77
C MET A 131 11.02 4.22 1.41
N ALA A 132 12.22 4.52 1.90
CA ALA A 132 12.91 5.79 1.64
C ALA A 132 13.62 5.83 0.27
N SER A 133 14.19 4.71 -0.17
CA SER A 133 15.10 4.68 -1.34
C SER A 133 14.60 3.83 -2.52
N GLY A 134 13.62 2.95 -2.32
CA GLY A 134 13.22 1.93 -3.31
C GLY A 134 14.24 0.81 -3.46
N SER A 135 15.26 0.76 -2.58
CA SER A 135 16.27 -0.29 -2.57
C SER A 135 16.44 -0.89 -1.17
N PHE A 136 16.98 -2.08 -1.12
CA PHE A 136 17.29 -2.75 0.14
C PHE A 136 18.58 -3.55 0.04
N ALA A 137 19.39 -3.51 1.08
CA ALA A 137 20.60 -4.31 1.19
C ALA A 137 20.29 -5.70 1.76
N ARG A 138 20.79 -6.74 1.12
CA ARG A 138 20.73 -8.09 1.66
C ARG A 138 22.02 -8.85 1.36
N GLY A 139 22.78 -9.14 2.42
CA GLY A 139 24.12 -9.69 2.29
C GLY A 139 25.09 -8.63 1.75
N LYS A 140 25.75 -8.95 0.64
CA LYS A 140 26.72 -8.04 -0.02
C LYS A 140 26.13 -7.28 -1.23
N GLU A 141 24.86 -7.50 -1.54
CA GLU A 141 24.21 -6.94 -2.70
C GLU A 141 23.08 -5.99 -2.31
N GLU A 142 23.01 -4.87 -2.99
CA GLU A 142 21.85 -3.99 -2.97
C GLU A 142 20.91 -4.37 -4.12
N LYS A 143 19.62 -4.42 -3.84
CA LYS A 143 18.58 -4.76 -4.81
C LYS A 143 17.53 -3.66 -4.82
N ALA A 144 17.16 -3.22 -6.01
CA ALA A 144 16.05 -2.30 -6.21
C ALA A 144 14.75 -3.08 -6.43
N ALA A 145 13.65 -2.51 -5.96
CA ALA A 145 12.31 -2.97 -6.25
C ALA A 145 11.36 -1.76 -6.38
N THR A 146 10.20 -1.97 -6.95
CA THR A 146 9.27 -0.89 -7.30
C THR A 146 7.96 -0.95 -6.53
N ALA A 147 7.73 -2.00 -5.75
CA ALA A 147 6.49 -2.19 -5.02
C ALA A 147 6.22 -1.03 -4.06
N SER A 148 4.99 -0.55 -4.07
CA SER A 148 4.48 0.35 -3.06
C SER A 148 4.11 -0.42 -1.81
N MET A 149 4.36 0.14 -0.62
CA MET A 149 3.95 -0.43 0.65
C MET A 149 2.74 0.32 1.19
N VAL A 150 1.69 -0.43 1.53
CA VAL A 150 0.47 0.13 2.11
C VAL A 150 0.22 -0.48 3.48
N PHE A 151 -0.04 0.38 4.44
CA PHE A 151 -0.34 -0.01 5.82
C PHE A 151 -1.79 0.35 6.14
N VAL A 152 -2.62 -0.67 6.31
CA VAL A 152 -4.03 -0.51 6.64
C VAL A 152 -4.23 -0.75 8.13
N GLY A 153 -4.82 0.20 8.82
CA GLY A 153 -5.08 0.09 10.26
C GLY A 153 -6.51 0.47 10.63
N ASN A 154 -7.02 -0.18 11.67
CA ASN A 154 -8.28 0.20 12.30
C ASN A 154 -7.98 1.06 13.51
N ILE A 155 -8.46 2.29 13.52
CA ILE A 155 -8.39 3.18 14.68
C ILE A 155 -9.79 3.40 15.23
N ASN A 156 -9.92 3.16 16.53
CA ASN A 156 -11.16 3.45 17.28
C ASN A 156 -11.01 4.73 18.12
N GLN A 157 -9.88 5.44 18.00
CA GLN A 157 -9.54 6.66 18.74
C GLN A 157 -9.07 7.74 17.76
N SER A 158 -8.96 8.99 18.23
CA SER A 158 -8.42 10.06 17.40
C SER A 158 -6.97 9.79 16.98
N VAL A 159 -6.60 10.32 15.81
CA VAL A 159 -5.23 10.16 15.25
C VAL A 159 -4.17 10.68 16.22
N ASP A 160 -4.48 11.74 16.97
CA ASP A 160 -3.58 12.33 17.96
C ASP A 160 -3.19 11.33 19.06
N VAL A 161 -4.13 10.51 19.51
CA VAL A 161 -3.86 9.46 20.51
C VAL A 161 -3.00 8.34 19.91
N CYS A 162 -3.21 7.99 18.63
CA CYS A 162 -2.39 6.99 17.95
C CYS A 162 -0.94 7.47 17.73
N LEU A 163 -0.75 8.76 17.45
CA LEU A 163 0.59 9.34 17.25
C LEU A 163 1.38 9.43 18.57
N LEU A 164 0.72 9.69 19.69
CA LEU A 164 1.35 9.67 21.01
C LEU A 164 1.86 8.26 21.37
N TYR A 165 1.10 7.21 21.05
CA TYR A 165 1.51 5.83 21.29
C TYR A 165 2.70 5.38 20.44
N THR A 166 2.88 5.95 19.23
CA THR A 166 4.03 5.64 18.38
C THR A 166 5.28 6.40 18.76
N SER A 167 5.16 7.58 19.39
CA SER A 167 6.32 8.34 19.90
C SER A 167 6.92 7.69 21.13
N ASP A 168 6.08 7.23 22.08
CA ASP A 168 6.56 6.57 23.30
C ASP A 168 7.24 5.21 23.01
N ALA A 169 6.78 4.50 21.95
CA ALA A 169 7.43 3.25 21.53
C ALA A 169 8.75 3.47 20.77
N ALA A 170 9.03 4.69 20.31
CA ALA A 170 10.29 5.01 19.63
C ALA A 170 11.39 5.42 20.64
N ASP A 171 11.02 5.85 21.84
CA ASP A 171 11.95 6.24 22.89
C ASP A 171 12.40 5.05 23.78
N GLU A 172 11.73 3.89 23.66
CA GLU A 172 12.10 2.66 24.37
C GLU A 172 12.92 1.65 23.51
N LEU A 173 13.35 2.04 22.33
CA LEU A 173 14.20 1.24 21.42
C LEU A 173 15.55 1.92 21.20
#